data_518a7956e9a3efa9a5b7b2331cef39aa
#
_entry.id   518a7956e9a3efa9a5b7b2331cef39aa
#
_cell.length_a   1.000
_cell.length_b   1.000
_cell.length_c   1.000
_cell.angle_alpha   90.00
_cell.angle_beta   90.00
_cell.angle_gamma   90.00
#
_symmetry.space_group_name_H-M   'P 1'
#
loop_
_entity.id
_entity.type
_entity.pdbx_description
1 polymer ?
#
loop_
_entity_poly.entity_id
_entity_poly.type
_entity_poly.pdbx_seq_one_letter_code
_entity_poly.pdbx_strand_id
1 'polypeptide(L)'
;MKTNQHRSHSGGFDRRRFLGACGAGALALGGSSFLGVSEAFGQTASGGRFFLREDRFGRMFPGLPAFFSRTGRRLTEALVDIGKPGGILDAKDNLAAGPVALVADPALSLNNPNNATHTAGTTFMGQFLDHDVTFDLGSRLNVPVDPEDSLNTRTPAFDLDSVYGGGPRRSPELYGYQGSRIKLKLENGGLFEDLPRRSNRSAILADPRNDENIMIAGLQTAFYSFHNKAVDYVARRHSRWDSDDIFKEARRLTTWHYHWMIIHEFLPLFIGQNLVDDILHRGRRFYRPRVGFIPVEFQGAAYR
;
A
#
# COMPACT_ATOMS: atom_id res chain seq x y z
N MET A 1 10.57 -1.89 57.19
CA MET A 1 9.85 -2.25 55.95
C MET A 1 9.81 -1.04 55.04
N LYS A 2 10.69 -0.98 54.06
CA LYS A 2 10.75 0.08 53.04
C LYS A 2 10.26 -0.53 51.74
N THR A 3 9.11 -0.12 51.27
CA THR A 3 8.52 -0.51 49.98
C THR A 3 9.18 0.30 48.87
N ASN A 4 9.89 -0.38 47.97
CA ASN A 4 10.43 0.18 46.74
C ASN A 4 9.27 0.30 45.71
N GLN A 5 8.93 1.53 45.38
CA GLN A 5 8.12 1.82 44.18
C GLN A 5 9.00 1.82 42.95
N HIS A 6 8.82 0.84 42.08
CA HIS A 6 9.33 0.89 40.70
C HIS A 6 8.57 1.95 39.90
N ARG A 7 9.22 3.06 39.59
CA ARG A 7 8.74 4.01 38.56
C ARG A 7 9.05 3.41 37.20
N SER A 8 8.02 3.03 36.48
CA SER A 8 8.09 2.76 35.04
C SER A 8 8.27 4.09 34.30
N HIS A 9 9.46 4.30 33.72
CA HIS A 9 9.67 5.36 32.75
C HIS A 9 9.04 4.94 31.41
N SER A 10 7.82 5.39 31.14
CA SER A 10 7.28 5.45 29.80
C SER A 10 7.96 6.61 29.07
N GLY A 11 9.02 6.31 28.34
CA GLY A 11 9.65 7.25 27.42
C GLY A 11 8.71 7.54 26.25
N GLY A 12 7.83 8.52 26.44
CA GLY A 12 6.99 9.01 25.34
C GLY A 12 7.88 9.54 24.21
N PHE A 13 7.68 9.00 23.02
CA PHE A 13 8.39 9.40 21.81
C PHE A 13 7.99 10.83 21.43
N ASP A 14 8.94 11.79 21.46
CA ASP A 14 8.69 13.18 21.17
C ASP A 14 8.47 13.37 19.65
N ARG A 15 7.24 13.63 19.25
CA ARG A 15 6.83 13.93 17.87
C ARG A 15 7.70 14.99 17.18
N ARG A 16 8.20 15.98 17.93
CA ARG A 16 9.03 17.06 17.38
C ARG A 16 10.43 16.56 17.03
N ARG A 17 10.99 15.63 17.81
CA ARG A 17 12.29 15.02 17.52
C ARG A 17 12.24 14.07 16.33
N PHE A 18 11.16 13.34 16.16
CA PHE A 18 10.96 12.46 14.99
C PHE A 18 10.83 13.28 13.69
N LEU A 19 10.02 14.32 13.70
CA LEU A 19 9.88 15.21 12.53
C LEU A 19 11.19 15.93 12.19
N GLY A 20 12.00 16.27 13.19
CA GLY A 20 13.35 16.83 13.01
C GLY A 20 14.35 15.81 12.44
N ALA A 21 14.30 14.56 12.90
CA ALA A 21 15.20 13.50 12.43
C ALA A 21 14.84 13.03 11.00
N CYS A 22 13.54 12.95 10.67
CA CYS A 22 13.11 12.67 9.32
C CYS A 22 13.41 13.82 8.35
N GLY A 23 13.29 15.06 8.80
CA GLY A 23 13.66 16.25 8.02
C GLY A 23 15.15 16.35 7.74
N ALA A 24 16.00 16.05 8.73
CA ALA A 24 17.45 16.08 8.57
C ALA A 24 17.99 14.90 7.73
N GLY A 25 17.39 13.72 7.85
CA GLY A 25 17.75 12.55 7.03
C GLY A 25 17.32 12.68 5.57
N ALA A 26 16.20 13.33 5.30
CA ALA A 26 15.73 13.60 3.94
C ALA A 26 16.56 14.69 3.22
N LEU A 27 17.12 15.64 3.96
CA LEU A 27 18.01 16.66 3.42
C LEU A 27 19.43 16.13 3.12
N ALA A 28 19.88 15.06 3.80
CA ALA A 28 21.21 14.45 3.57
C ALA A 28 21.21 13.41 2.45
N LEU A 29 20.04 12.93 1.99
CA LEU A 29 19.90 11.95 0.90
C LEU A 29 19.14 12.60 -0.29
N GLY A 30 19.70 13.69 -0.81
CA GLY A 30 19.37 14.22 -2.12
C GLY A 30 17.90 14.53 -2.38
N GLY A 31 17.43 15.67 -1.88
CA GLY A 31 16.10 16.22 -2.20
C GLY A 31 15.88 16.57 -3.68
N SER A 32 16.79 16.19 -4.58
CA SER A 32 16.69 16.38 -6.03
C SER A 32 16.25 15.13 -6.79
N SER A 33 16.34 13.92 -6.20
CA SER A 33 16.04 12.66 -6.91
C SER A 33 14.57 12.24 -6.82
N PHE A 34 13.84 12.63 -5.77
CA PHE A 34 12.44 12.22 -5.59
C PHE A 34 11.44 12.97 -6.48
N LEU A 35 11.77 14.21 -6.88
CA LEU A 35 10.93 14.98 -7.81
C LEU A 35 11.21 14.61 -9.28
N GLY A 36 12.40 14.10 -9.60
CA GLY A 36 12.78 13.72 -10.94
C GLY A 36 12.20 12.40 -11.43
N VAL A 37 11.94 11.44 -10.54
CA VAL A 37 11.42 10.12 -10.92
C VAL A 37 9.96 10.19 -11.36
N SER A 38 9.12 11.01 -10.71
CA SER A 38 7.73 11.19 -11.15
C SER A 38 7.59 11.98 -12.46
N GLU A 39 8.58 12.80 -12.82
CA GLU A 39 8.59 13.53 -14.10
C GLU A 39 9.11 12.69 -15.27
N ALA A 40 10.00 11.70 -15.03
CA ALA A 40 10.51 10.80 -16.05
C ALA A 40 9.44 9.84 -16.62
N PHE A 41 8.41 9.51 -15.84
CA PHE A 41 7.30 8.66 -16.29
C PHE A 41 6.31 9.33 -17.25
N GLY A 42 6.53 10.58 -17.61
CA GLY A 42 5.57 11.39 -18.35
C GLY A 42 5.96 11.81 -19.75
N GLN A 43 7.07 11.43 -20.26
CA GLN A 43 7.42 11.71 -21.65
C GLN A 43 7.60 10.40 -22.40
N THR A 44 6.57 9.96 -23.12
CA THR A 44 6.73 9.56 -24.52
C THR A 44 5.43 8.97 -25.08
N ALA A 45 4.78 9.71 -25.89
CA ALA A 45 4.13 9.15 -27.07
C ALA A 45 5.21 9.09 -28.16
N SER A 46 5.48 7.90 -28.66
CA SER A 46 6.29 7.48 -29.81
C SER A 46 7.71 6.99 -29.52
N GLY A 47 7.89 5.68 -29.66
CA GLY A 47 9.19 5.05 -29.91
C GLY A 47 9.86 4.48 -28.65
N GLY A 48 9.89 3.15 -28.54
CA GLY A 48 10.79 2.39 -27.67
C GLY A 48 10.66 2.68 -26.17
N ARG A 49 9.83 1.91 -25.45
CA ARG A 49 9.81 1.95 -23.99
C ARG A 49 11.14 1.44 -23.45
N PHE A 50 12.02 2.33 -23.04
CA PHE A 50 13.08 1.97 -22.09
C PHE A 50 12.40 1.78 -20.72
N PHE A 51 12.10 0.54 -20.38
CA PHE A 51 11.68 0.22 -19.02
C PHE A 51 12.92 0.29 -18.12
N LEU A 52 12.89 1.16 -17.13
CA LEU A 52 13.84 1.08 -16.03
C LEU A 52 13.61 -0.26 -15.32
N ARG A 53 14.65 -0.89 -14.79
CA ARG A 53 14.54 -2.16 -14.04
C ARG A 53 13.55 -2.07 -12.86
N GLU A 54 13.30 -0.87 -12.37
CA GLU A 54 12.35 -0.53 -11.32
C GLU A 54 10.88 -0.78 -11.69
N ASP A 55 10.56 -0.86 -12.99
CA ASP A 55 9.21 -1.14 -13.51
C ASP A 55 8.91 -2.64 -13.57
N ARG A 56 9.73 -3.47 -12.93
CA ARG A 56 9.59 -4.92 -12.96
C ARG A 56 9.65 -5.49 -11.56
N PHE A 57 9.00 -6.63 -11.40
CA PHE A 57 9.28 -7.48 -10.25
C PHE A 57 10.70 -8.04 -10.38
N GLY A 58 11.32 -8.30 -9.24
CA GLY A 58 12.61 -8.95 -9.18
C GLY A 58 12.56 -10.19 -8.32
N ARG A 59 13.73 -10.79 -8.05
CA ARG A 59 13.87 -11.91 -7.13
C ARG A 59 14.52 -11.44 -5.83
N MET A 60 14.01 -11.90 -4.69
CA MET A 60 14.62 -11.60 -3.40
C MET A 60 16.02 -12.19 -3.30
N PHE A 61 16.19 -13.41 -3.82
CA PHE A 61 17.43 -14.17 -3.79
C PHE A 61 17.83 -14.64 -5.20
N PRO A 62 18.26 -13.74 -6.09
CA PRO A 62 18.50 -14.09 -7.50
C PRO A 62 19.61 -15.12 -7.70
N GLY A 63 20.52 -15.30 -6.71
CA GLY A 63 21.57 -16.30 -6.75
C GLY A 63 21.15 -17.70 -6.29
N LEU A 64 19.94 -17.87 -5.75
CA LEU A 64 19.43 -19.18 -5.36
C LEU A 64 18.77 -19.88 -6.53
N PRO A 65 19.12 -21.13 -6.83
CA PRO A 65 18.39 -21.92 -7.81
C PRO A 65 16.96 -22.19 -7.32
N ALA A 66 16.05 -22.40 -8.26
CA ALA A 66 14.71 -22.89 -7.93
C ALA A 66 14.83 -24.24 -7.19
N PHE A 67 14.03 -24.41 -6.12
CA PHE A 67 14.03 -25.65 -5.33
C PHE A 67 13.71 -26.89 -6.19
N PHE A 68 12.84 -26.70 -7.18
CA PHE A 68 12.57 -27.70 -8.22
C PHE A 68 13.02 -27.16 -9.57
N SER A 69 13.92 -27.85 -10.23
CA SER A 69 14.44 -27.45 -11.55
C SER A 69 13.41 -27.56 -12.69
N ARG A 70 12.29 -28.22 -12.46
CA ARG A 70 11.16 -28.36 -13.38
C ARG A 70 9.87 -28.56 -12.58
N THR A 71 8.77 -27.96 -13.05
CA THR A 71 7.40 -28.27 -12.64
C THR A 71 7.06 -29.69 -13.09
N GLY A 72 7.47 -30.69 -12.32
CA GLY A 72 7.12 -32.08 -12.59
C GLY A 72 5.70 -32.37 -12.11
N ARG A 73 5.03 -33.33 -12.76
CA ARG A 73 3.70 -33.81 -12.37
C ARG A 73 3.56 -34.05 -10.87
N ARG A 74 4.57 -34.63 -10.23
CA ARG A 74 4.59 -34.89 -8.77
C ARG A 74 4.52 -33.59 -7.93
N LEU A 75 5.19 -32.53 -8.36
CA LEU A 75 5.11 -31.24 -7.66
C LEU A 75 3.72 -30.64 -7.80
N THR A 76 3.16 -30.65 -9.01
CA THR A 76 1.81 -30.15 -9.25
C THR A 76 0.79 -30.94 -8.43
N GLU A 77 0.87 -32.28 -8.41
CA GLU A 77 0.01 -33.12 -7.60
C GLU A 77 0.14 -32.81 -6.09
N ALA A 78 1.35 -32.61 -5.58
CA ALA A 78 1.58 -32.25 -4.18
C ALA A 78 1.00 -30.87 -3.83
N LEU A 79 1.13 -29.88 -4.71
CA LEU A 79 0.54 -28.54 -4.51
C LEU A 79 -0.99 -28.59 -4.55
N VAL A 80 -1.56 -29.38 -5.47
CA VAL A 80 -3.00 -29.62 -5.53
C VAL A 80 -3.48 -30.31 -4.25
N ASP A 81 -2.76 -31.29 -3.74
CA ASP A 81 -3.11 -31.99 -2.50
C ASP A 81 -3.12 -31.05 -1.27
N ILE A 82 -2.25 -30.05 -1.25
CA ILE A 82 -2.21 -29.05 -0.20
C ILE A 82 -3.44 -28.11 -0.28
N GLY A 83 -3.82 -27.69 -1.49
CA GLY A 83 -4.84 -26.66 -1.71
C GLY A 83 -6.26 -27.19 -2.01
N LYS A 84 -6.44 -28.50 -2.24
CA LYS A 84 -7.77 -29.07 -2.55
C LYS A 84 -8.68 -29.10 -1.32
N PRO A 85 -10.01 -29.24 -1.50
CA PRO A 85 -10.92 -29.53 -0.39
C PRO A 85 -10.45 -30.71 0.46
N GLY A 86 -10.38 -30.54 1.78
CA GLY A 86 -9.81 -31.49 2.73
C GLY A 86 -8.29 -31.47 2.82
N GLY A 87 -7.59 -30.66 2.04
CA GLY A 87 -6.15 -30.41 2.14
C GLY A 87 -5.77 -29.58 3.37
N ILE A 88 -4.45 -29.39 3.56
CA ILE A 88 -3.94 -28.65 4.75
C ILE A 88 -4.31 -27.18 4.76
N LEU A 89 -4.53 -26.58 3.58
CA LEU A 89 -4.94 -25.17 3.42
C LEU A 89 -6.46 -24.99 3.37
N ASP A 90 -7.22 -26.09 3.40
CA ASP A 90 -8.69 -26.00 3.40
C ASP A 90 -9.18 -25.46 4.74
N ALA A 91 -9.85 -24.32 4.69
CA ALA A 91 -10.49 -23.70 5.85
C ALA A 91 -11.61 -24.55 6.44
N LYS A 92 -12.17 -25.50 5.68
CA LYS A 92 -13.29 -26.37 6.06
C LYS A 92 -14.56 -25.63 6.42
N ASP A 93 -14.69 -24.39 5.95
CA ASP A 93 -15.86 -23.58 6.18
C ASP A 93 -17.06 -24.09 5.37
N ASN A 94 -18.24 -24.00 5.93
CA ASN A 94 -19.46 -24.29 5.19
C ASN A 94 -19.84 -23.12 4.27
N LEU A 95 -19.31 -23.11 3.08
CA LEU A 95 -19.56 -22.05 2.08
C LEU A 95 -21.05 -21.91 1.72
N ALA A 96 -21.86 -22.96 1.92
CA ALA A 96 -23.31 -22.91 1.68
C ALA A 96 -24.05 -21.98 2.66
N ALA A 97 -23.46 -21.68 3.81
CA ALA A 97 -24.02 -20.73 4.77
C ALA A 97 -23.98 -19.27 4.26
N GLY A 98 -23.12 -19.01 3.27
CA GLY A 98 -22.95 -17.70 2.66
C GLY A 98 -21.99 -16.78 3.45
N PRO A 99 -21.44 -15.74 2.77
CA PRO A 99 -20.37 -14.92 3.35
C PRO A 99 -20.82 -14.12 4.57
N VAL A 100 -22.03 -13.62 4.61
CA VAL A 100 -22.54 -12.83 5.73
C VAL A 100 -22.63 -13.67 7.01
N ALA A 101 -23.16 -14.89 6.92
CA ALA A 101 -23.26 -15.78 8.05
C ALA A 101 -21.88 -16.21 8.55
N LEU A 102 -20.97 -16.57 7.64
CA LEU A 102 -19.60 -16.98 7.99
C LEU A 102 -18.79 -15.86 8.68
N VAL A 103 -19.05 -14.61 8.35
CA VAL A 103 -18.41 -13.46 9.02
C VAL A 103 -19.07 -13.12 10.34
N ALA A 104 -20.40 -13.19 10.40
CA ALA A 104 -21.16 -12.76 11.57
C ALA A 104 -21.22 -13.80 12.70
N ASP A 105 -21.13 -15.09 12.37
CA ASP A 105 -21.22 -16.18 13.35
C ASP A 105 -19.90 -16.96 13.44
N PRO A 106 -19.10 -16.73 14.50
CA PRO A 106 -17.82 -17.43 14.71
C PRO A 106 -17.98 -18.95 14.85
N ALA A 107 -19.18 -19.46 15.17
CA ALA A 107 -19.42 -20.90 15.30
C ALA A 107 -19.45 -21.62 13.94
N LEU A 108 -19.65 -20.88 12.85
CA LEU A 108 -19.69 -21.43 11.49
C LEU A 108 -18.30 -21.54 10.82
N SER A 109 -17.28 -20.91 11.40
CA SER A 109 -15.91 -20.97 10.89
C SER A 109 -14.90 -21.08 12.04
N LEU A 110 -14.14 -22.17 12.04
CA LEU A 110 -13.03 -22.34 12.98
C LEU A 110 -11.84 -21.43 12.66
N ASN A 111 -11.80 -20.86 11.47
CA ASN A 111 -10.70 -20.05 10.95
C ASN A 111 -10.98 -18.54 11.03
N ASN A 112 -12.15 -18.16 11.51
CA ASN A 112 -12.53 -16.76 11.70
C ASN A 112 -12.83 -16.48 13.20
N PRO A 113 -11.91 -16.81 14.12
CA PRO A 113 -12.08 -16.43 15.52
C PRO A 113 -11.97 -14.91 15.63
N ASN A 114 -12.78 -14.32 16.51
CA ASN A 114 -12.66 -12.90 16.81
C ASN A 114 -11.26 -12.61 17.40
N ASN A 115 -10.48 -11.81 16.68
CA ASN A 115 -9.14 -11.45 17.10
C ASN A 115 -9.15 -10.11 17.84
N ALA A 116 -8.83 -10.13 19.14
CA ALA A 116 -8.85 -8.94 19.98
C ALA A 116 -7.75 -7.91 19.64
N THR A 117 -6.69 -8.31 18.92
CA THR A 117 -5.53 -7.46 18.63
C THR A 117 -5.47 -6.97 17.19
N HIS A 118 -6.14 -7.65 16.26
CA HIS A 118 -6.16 -7.31 14.83
C HIS A 118 -7.60 -7.18 14.35
N THR A 119 -7.98 -6.01 13.91
CA THR A 119 -9.29 -5.80 13.28
C THR A 119 -9.25 -6.23 11.81
N ALA A 120 -10.41 -6.53 11.23
CA ALA A 120 -10.54 -6.76 9.79
C ALA A 120 -10.00 -5.57 8.96
N GLY A 121 -10.13 -4.35 9.48
CA GLY A 121 -9.55 -3.15 8.85
C GLY A 121 -8.04 -3.23 8.64
N THR A 122 -7.31 -3.96 9.48
CA THR A 122 -5.86 -4.17 9.30
C THR A 122 -5.56 -4.96 8.04
N THR A 123 -6.35 -6.00 7.74
CA THR A 123 -6.21 -6.79 6.50
C THR A 123 -6.50 -5.93 5.27
N PHE A 124 -7.56 -5.12 5.29
CA PHE A 124 -7.88 -4.22 4.19
C PHE A 124 -6.86 -3.10 4.02
N MET A 125 -6.28 -2.62 5.12
CA MET A 125 -5.13 -1.70 5.03
C MET A 125 -3.95 -2.36 4.34
N GLY A 126 -3.67 -3.64 4.63
CA GLY A 126 -2.66 -4.42 3.91
C GLY A 126 -2.95 -4.53 2.43
N GLN A 127 -4.19 -4.81 2.03
CA GLN A 127 -4.59 -4.81 0.62
C GLN A 127 -4.36 -3.45 -0.04
N PHE A 128 -4.69 -2.35 0.64
CA PHE A 128 -4.46 -1.00 0.13
C PHE A 128 -2.96 -0.70 -0.06
N LEU A 129 -2.11 -1.15 0.87
CA LEU A 129 -0.66 -1.05 0.75
C LEU A 129 -0.12 -1.85 -0.44
N ASP A 130 -0.64 -3.06 -0.67
CA ASP A 130 -0.26 -3.88 -1.84
C ASP A 130 -0.63 -3.16 -3.15
N HIS A 131 -1.81 -2.55 -3.22
CA HIS A 131 -2.24 -1.78 -4.39
C HIS A 131 -1.35 -0.56 -4.67
N ASP A 132 -0.70 0.00 -3.66
CA ASP A 132 0.21 1.13 -3.82
C ASP A 132 1.59 0.72 -4.34
N VAL A 133 2.03 -0.52 -4.11
CA VAL A 133 3.40 -0.93 -4.48
C VAL A 133 3.46 -2.00 -5.57
N THR A 134 2.35 -2.62 -5.93
CA THR A 134 2.30 -3.68 -6.94
C THR A 134 1.13 -3.54 -7.89
N PHE A 135 1.34 -3.75 -9.18
CA PHE A 135 0.28 -3.97 -10.15
C PHE A 135 0.80 -4.74 -11.36
N ASP A 136 0.55 -6.04 -11.39
CA ASP A 136 0.89 -6.91 -12.50
C ASP A 136 -0.30 -7.02 -13.46
N LEU A 137 -0.13 -6.50 -14.67
CA LEU A 137 -1.12 -6.58 -15.74
C LEU A 137 -0.79 -7.65 -16.78
N GLY A 138 0.39 -8.26 -16.69
CA GLY A 138 0.93 -9.15 -17.72
C GLY A 138 0.81 -10.64 -17.42
N SER A 139 0.91 -11.02 -16.16
CA SER A 139 0.90 -12.43 -15.77
C SER A 139 -0.49 -13.04 -15.90
N ARG A 140 -0.53 -14.29 -16.38
CA ARG A 140 -1.77 -15.05 -16.54
C ARG A 140 -1.71 -16.31 -15.71
N LEU A 141 -2.83 -16.70 -15.14
CA LEU A 141 -2.95 -17.97 -14.43
C LEU A 141 -2.59 -19.13 -15.36
N ASN A 142 -1.85 -20.10 -14.82
CA ASN A 142 -1.38 -21.30 -15.53
C ASN A 142 -0.41 -21.05 -16.70
N VAL A 143 0.09 -19.82 -16.84
CA VAL A 143 1.17 -19.52 -17.78
C VAL A 143 2.43 -19.19 -16.98
N PRO A 144 3.47 -20.03 -17.04
CA PRO A 144 4.74 -19.72 -16.40
C PRO A 144 5.34 -18.44 -16.98
N VAL A 145 5.68 -17.49 -16.13
CA VAL A 145 6.33 -16.23 -16.48
C VAL A 145 7.58 -16.11 -15.63
N ASP A 146 8.68 -15.66 -16.24
CA ASP A 146 9.85 -15.29 -15.46
C ASP A 146 9.50 -14.01 -14.65
N PRO A 147 9.69 -14.01 -13.34
CA PRO A 147 9.43 -12.82 -12.53
C PRO A 147 10.11 -11.55 -13.03
N GLU A 148 11.32 -11.69 -13.59
CA GLU A 148 12.07 -10.56 -14.12
C GLU A 148 11.48 -10.01 -15.45
N ASP A 149 10.59 -10.76 -16.08
CA ASP A 149 9.83 -10.32 -17.27
C ASP A 149 8.46 -9.75 -16.91
N SER A 150 8.01 -9.92 -15.66
CA SER A 150 6.74 -9.37 -15.18
C SER A 150 6.89 -7.89 -14.87
N LEU A 151 6.00 -7.07 -15.46
CA LEU A 151 5.99 -5.63 -15.23
C LEU A 151 5.23 -5.30 -13.96
N ASN A 152 5.82 -4.44 -13.13
CA ASN A 152 5.11 -3.75 -12.06
C ASN A 152 4.74 -2.35 -12.56
N THR A 153 3.46 -2.05 -12.71
CA THR A 153 3.02 -0.73 -13.19
C THR A 153 2.84 0.28 -12.05
N ARG A 154 3.16 -0.11 -10.82
CA ARG A 154 3.25 0.77 -9.65
C ARG A 154 4.70 1.07 -9.32
N THR A 155 4.94 2.21 -8.69
CA THR A 155 6.24 2.49 -8.10
C THR A 155 6.47 1.56 -6.91
N PRO A 156 7.68 1.01 -6.73
CA PRO A 156 7.99 0.16 -5.58
C PRO A 156 8.21 1.00 -4.30
N ALA A 157 7.28 1.90 -4.02
CA ALA A 157 7.33 2.86 -2.91
C ALA A 157 5.91 3.19 -2.43
N PHE A 158 5.78 3.48 -1.14
CA PHE A 158 4.53 3.96 -0.56
C PHE A 158 4.34 5.46 -0.83
N ASP A 159 4.06 5.82 -2.08
CA ASP A 159 3.94 7.21 -2.53
C ASP A 159 2.51 7.61 -2.90
N LEU A 160 1.55 6.70 -2.70
CA LEU A 160 0.13 6.88 -3.00
C LEU A 160 -0.13 7.14 -4.49
N ASP A 161 0.66 6.56 -5.40
CA ASP A 161 0.39 6.65 -6.83
C ASP A 161 -0.95 5.98 -7.19
N SER A 162 -1.35 4.95 -6.44
CA SER A 162 -2.66 4.30 -6.53
C SER A 162 -3.83 5.25 -6.21
N VAL A 163 -3.56 6.30 -5.43
CA VAL A 163 -4.53 7.34 -5.02
C VAL A 163 -4.51 8.53 -5.96
N TYR A 164 -3.33 9.04 -6.26
CA TYR A 164 -3.14 10.31 -6.98
C TYR A 164 -3.04 10.15 -8.50
N GLY A 165 -2.81 8.92 -8.99
CA GLY A 165 -2.51 8.70 -10.40
C GLY A 165 -1.33 9.56 -10.86
N GLY A 166 -1.41 10.08 -12.07
CA GLY A 166 -0.43 11.01 -12.63
C GLY A 166 -0.53 12.46 -12.12
N GLY A 167 -1.37 12.71 -11.11
CA GLY A 167 -1.62 14.06 -10.60
C GLY A 167 -2.60 14.88 -11.46
N PRO A 168 -2.88 16.16 -11.08
CA PRO A 168 -3.93 16.95 -11.71
C PRO A 168 -3.78 17.16 -13.22
N ARG A 169 -2.55 17.15 -13.72
CA ARG A 169 -2.27 17.36 -15.16
C ARG A 169 -2.45 16.11 -16.00
N ARG A 170 -2.17 14.92 -15.45
CA ARG A 170 -2.16 13.64 -16.20
C ARG A 170 -3.39 12.77 -15.95
N SER A 171 -4.03 12.97 -14.80
CA SER A 171 -5.25 12.27 -14.40
C SER A 171 -6.32 13.31 -14.00
N PRO A 172 -6.67 14.28 -14.88
CA PRO A 172 -7.56 15.40 -14.52
C PRO A 172 -8.96 14.95 -14.11
N GLU A 173 -9.38 13.76 -14.52
CA GLU A 173 -10.66 13.16 -14.17
C GLU A 173 -10.82 12.93 -12.65
N LEU A 174 -9.72 12.74 -11.92
CA LEU A 174 -9.71 12.54 -10.47
C LEU A 174 -9.91 13.85 -9.69
N TYR A 175 -9.68 14.99 -10.33
CA TYR A 175 -9.57 16.27 -9.66
C TYR A 175 -10.68 17.25 -10.02
N GLY A 176 -10.98 18.11 -9.07
CA GLY A 176 -11.90 19.25 -9.23
C GLY A 176 -11.31 20.51 -8.59
N TYR A 177 -11.88 21.63 -8.96
CA TYR A 177 -11.49 22.92 -8.41
C TYR A 177 -12.58 23.47 -7.46
N GLN A 178 -12.16 23.88 -6.27
CA GLN A 178 -12.99 24.66 -5.35
C GLN A 178 -12.36 26.07 -5.21
N GLY A 179 -12.88 27.02 -5.97
CA GLY A 179 -12.17 28.27 -6.22
C GLY A 179 -10.86 28.02 -6.94
N SER A 180 -9.75 28.48 -6.37
CA SER A 180 -8.39 28.22 -6.88
C SER A 180 -7.76 26.95 -6.33
N ARG A 181 -8.46 26.12 -5.54
CA ARG A 181 -7.88 24.94 -4.86
C ARG A 181 -8.13 23.68 -5.65
N ILE A 182 -7.07 22.90 -5.88
CA ILE A 182 -7.15 21.59 -6.52
C ILE A 182 -7.46 20.55 -5.44
N LYS A 183 -8.56 19.81 -5.61
CA LYS A 183 -9.02 18.78 -4.69
C LYS A 183 -9.33 17.48 -5.43
N LEU A 184 -9.26 16.36 -4.75
CA LEU A 184 -9.76 15.08 -5.23
C LEU A 184 -11.29 15.09 -5.21
N LYS A 185 -11.90 14.55 -6.26
CA LYS A 185 -13.37 14.51 -6.39
C LYS A 185 -13.96 13.49 -5.43
N LEU A 186 -15.08 13.85 -4.81
CA LEU A 186 -15.89 12.98 -3.97
C LEU A 186 -17.36 13.21 -4.35
N GLU A 187 -18.16 12.17 -4.17
CA GLU A 187 -19.62 12.22 -4.33
C GLU A 187 -20.30 12.00 -2.98
N ASN A 188 -21.54 12.44 -2.90
CA ASN A 188 -22.37 12.20 -1.74
C ASN A 188 -22.95 10.79 -1.83
N GLY A 189 -22.47 9.88 -0.99
CA GLY A 189 -22.93 8.50 -0.88
C GLY A 189 -24.09 8.29 0.11
N GLY A 190 -24.68 9.36 0.62
CA GLY A 190 -25.75 9.32 1.64
C GLY A 190 -25.22 9.56 3.04
N LEU A 191 -24.98 8.52 3.83
CA LEU A 191 -24.42 8.64 5.19
C LEU A 191 -22.93 9.00 5.17
N PHE A 192 -22.23 8.58 4.12
CA PHE A 192 -20.79 8.80 3.94
C PHE A 192 -20.51 9.32 2.54
N GLU A 193 -19.37 9.95 2.37
CA GLU A 193 -18.84 10.29 1.05
C GLU A 193 -18.49 9.01 0.28
N ASP A 194 -18.63 9.05 -1.05
CA ASP A 194 -18.25 7.96 -1.95
C ASP A 194 -17.29 8.46 -3.03
N LEU A 195 -16.69 7.53 -3.74
CA LEU A 195 -15.89 7.78 -4.94
C LEU A 195 -16.78 8.29 -6.07
N PRO A 196 -16.30 9.21 -6.93
CA PRO A 196 -17.06 9.64 -8.08
C PRO A 196 -17.25 8.47 -9.04
N ARG A 197 -18.47 8.32 -9.56
CA ARG A 197 -18.85 7.18 -10.39
C ARG A 197 -19.35 7.62 -11.77
N ARG A 198 -19.05 6.78 -12.77
CA ARG A 198 -19.61 6.91 -14.12
C ARG A 198 -21.07 6.42 -14.13
N SER A 199 -21.76 6.68 -15.22
CA SER A 199 -23.16 6.23 -15.42
C SER A 199 -23.33 4.70 -15.32
N ASN A 200 -22.29 3.93 -15.64
CA ASN A 200 -22.26 2.47 -15.48
C ASN A 200 -21.87 2.02 -14.06
N ARG A 201 -21.81 2.95 -13.09
CA ARG A 201 -21.42 2.78 -11.68
C ARG A 201 -19.94 2.45 -11.41
N SER A 202 -19.08 2.37 -12.44
CA SER A 202 -17.66 2.20 -12.20
C SER A 202 -17.07 3.46 -11.57
N ALA A 203 -16.23 3.30 -10.55
CA ALA A 203 -15.59 4.42 -9.90
C ALA A 203 -14.56 5.11 -10.82
N ILE A 204 -14.38 6.41 -10.61
CA ILE A 204 -13.35 7.21 -11.27
C ILE A 204 -12.20 7.34 -10.28
N LEU A 205 -11.17 6.53 -10.47
CA LEU A 205 -10.02 6.44 -9.57
C LEU A 205 -8.75 6.01 -10.33
N ALA A 206 -7.60 6.18 -9.69
CA ALA A 206 -6.29 5.90 -10.30
C ALA A 206 -6.00 4.40 -10.40
N ASP A 207 -6.45 3.62 -9.42
CA ASP A 207 -6.27 2.17 -9.39
C ASP A 207 -7.63 1.47 -9.31
N PRO A 208 -8.06 0.72 -10.35
CA PRO A 208 -9.37 0.08 -10.36
C PRO A 208 -9.58 -0.92 -9.22
N ARG A 209 -8.51 -1.47 -8.63
CA ARG A 209 -8.59 -2.38 -7.49
C ARG A 209 -9.05 -1.67 -6.21
N ASN A 210 -8.93 -0.35 -6.13
CA ASN A 210 -9.40 0.43 -4.99
C ASN A 210 -10.93 0.61 -4.94
N ASP A 211 -11.68 -0.11 -5.80
CA ASP A 211 -13.15 -0.25 -5.75
C ASP A 211 -13.60 -1.73 -5.80
N GLU A 212 -12.72 -2.69 -5.50
CA GLU A 212 -13.05 -4.12 -5.52
C GLU A 212 -14.06 -4.52 -4.44
N ASN A 213 -14.06 -3.82 -3.32
CA ASN A 213 -14.99 -4.01 -2.23
C ASN A 213 -15.21 -2.71 -1.44
N ILE A 214 -16.27 -2.67 -0.64
CA ILE A 214 -16.68 -1.48 0.11
C ILE A 214 -15.61 -0.99 1.11
N MET A 215 -14.79 -1.89 1.65
CA MET A 215 -13.77 -1.53 2.65
C MET A 215 -12.62 -0.78 1.98
N ILE A 216 -12.16 -1.26 0.82
CA ILE A 216 -11.12 -0.60 0.04
C ILE A 216 -11.62 0.72 -0.55
N ALA A 217 -12.83 0.75 -1.09
CA ALA A 217 -13.46 1.99 -1.56
C ALA A 217 -13.58 3.03 -0.45
N GLY A 218 -13.93 2.59 0.76
CA GLY A 218 -13.98 3.42 1.96
C GLY A 218 -12.61 3.98 2.36
N LEU A 219 -11.53 3.18 2.28
CA LEU A 219 -10.17 3.64 2.52
C LEU A 219 -9.75 4.68 1.47
N GLN A 220 -10.00 4.41 0.19
CA GLN A 220 -9.71 5.36 -0.89
C GLN A 220 -10.43 6.70 -0.66
N THR A 221 -11.71 6.65 -0.32
CA THR A 221 -12.52 7.84 0.02
C THR A 221 -11.96 8.58 1.23
N ALA A 222 -11.51 7.86 2.25
CA ALA A 222 -10.90 8.46 3.45
C ALA A 222 -9.60 9.20 3.10
N PHE A 223 -8.74 8.62 2.23
CA PHE A 223 -7.54 9.32 1.75
C PHE A 223 -7.87 10.56 0.94
N TYR A 224 -8.90 10.51 0.09
CA TYR A 224 -9.38 11.68 -0.67
C TYR A 224 -9.87 12.79 0.27
N SER A 225 -10.69 12.42 1.26
CA SER A 225 -11.22 13.35 2.27
C SER A 225 -10.09 13.96 3.11
N PHE A 226 -9.11 13.15 3.52
CA PHE A 226 -7.95 13.64 4.27
C PHE A 226 -7.13 14.64 3.44
N HIS A 227 -6.81 14.29 2.19
CA HIS A 227 -6.11 15.20 1.29
C HIS A 227 -6.85 16.51 1.11
N ASN A 228 -8.17 16.47 0.87
CA ASN A 228 -8.98 17.67 0.68
C ASN A 228 -8.98 18.57 1.91
N LYS A 229 -9.00 18.00 3.12
CA LYS A 229 -8.83 18.73 4.37
C LYS A 229 -7.41 19.29 4.54
N ALA A 230 -6.40 18.55 4.10
CA ALA A 230 -5.01 19.04 4.07
C ALA A 230 -4.85 20.23 3.12
N VAL A 231 -5.49 20.21 1.95
CA VAL A 231 -5.53 21.35 1.03
C VAL A 231 -6.09 22.60 1.73
N ASP A 232 -7.23 22.46 2.43
CA ASP A 232 -7.83 23.57 3.16
C ASP A 232 -6.95 24.07 4.31
N TYR A 233 -6.28 23.17 5.00
CA TYR A 233 -5.35 23.49 6.08
C TYR A 233 -4.14 24.29 5.56
N VAL A 234 -3.51 23.82 4.49
CA VAL A 234 -2.36 24.47 3.86
C VAL A 234 -2.74 25.86 3.31
N ALA A 235 -3.86 25.95 2.59
CA ALA A 235 -4.34 27.22 2.02
C ALA A 235 -4.60 28.30 3.07
N ARG A 236 -5.10 27.94 4.26
CA ARG A 236 -5.28 28.89 5.37
C ARG A 236 -3.96 29.39 5.95
N ARG A 237 -2.91 28.58 5.91
CA ARG A 237 -1.59 28.94 6.46
C ARG A 237 -0.69 29.65 5.45
N HIS A 238 -0.91 29.42 4.18
CA HIS A 238 -0.10 29.91 3.07
C HIS A 238 -0.97 30.60 2.04
N SER A 239 -1.61 31.70 2.44
CA SER A 239 -2.58 32.44 1.62
C SER A 239 -2.00 33.04 0.32
N ARG A 240 -0.67 33.09 0.20
CA ARG A 240 0.03 33.62 -0.98
C ARG A 240 0.52 32.54 -1.94
N TRP A 241 0.37 31.27 -1.57
CA TRP A 241 0.77 30.17 -2.44
C TRP A 241 -0.25 29.96 -3.55
N ASP A 242 0.26 29.54 -4.70
CA ASP A 242 -0.61 29.11 -5.78
C ASP A 242 -1.26 27.74 -5.51
N SER A 243 -2.15 27.34 -6.38
CA SER A 243 -2.89 26.08 -6.23
C SER A 243 -2.00 24.85 -6.36
N ASP A 244 -0.96 24.91 -7.19
CA ASP A 244 -0.03 23.78 -7.39
C ASP A 244 0.83 23.58 -6.14
N ASP A 245 1.31 24.63 -5.52
CA ASP A 245 2.12 24.55 -4.30
C ASP A 245 1.29 24.10 -3.10
N ILE A 246 0.05 24.59 -2.98
CA ILE A 246 -0.90 24.12 -1.96
C ILE A 246 -1.17 22.61 -2.15
N PHE A 247 -1.41 22.18 -3.38
CA PHE A 247 -1.65 20.76 -3.70
C PHE A 247 -0.44 19.88 -3.36
N LYS A 248 0.76 20.28 -3.77
CA LYS A 248 2.00 19.54 -3.48
C LYS A 248 2.23 19.36 -1.99
N GLU A 249 2.02 20.42 -1.22
CA GLU A 249 2.19 20.37 0.24
C GLU A 249 1.12 19.51 0.89
N ALA A 250 -0.13 19.60 0.46
CA ALA A 250 -1.21 18.76 0.94
C ALA A 250 -0.94 17.26 0.64
N ARG A 251 -0.47 16.95 -0.57
CA ARG A 251 -0.01 15.59 -0.94
C ARG A 251 1.12 15.13 -0.04
N ARG A 252 2.14 15.98 0.18
CA ARG A 252 3.26 15.67 1.06
C ARG A 252 2.80 15.34 2.50
N LEU A 253 1.92 16.15 3.06
CA LEU A 253 1.34 15.91 4.38
C LEU A 253 0.56 14.59 4.43
N THR A 254 -0.25 14.30 3.43
CA THR A 254 -1.01 13.05 3.33
C THR A 254 -0.07 11.84 3.28
N THR A 255 0.95 11.88 2.43
CA THR A 255 1.95 10.81 2.31
C THR A 255 2.72 10.61 3.61
N TRP A 256 3.07 11.67 4.33
CA TRP A 256 3.75 11.54 5.62
C TRP A 256 2.87 10.91 6.71
N HIS A 257 1.58 11.21 6.75
CA HIS A 257 0.66 10.53 7.67
C HIS A 257 0.49 9.05 7.29
N TYR A 258 0.45 8.75 6.01
CA TYR A 258 0.42 7.38 5.50
C TYR A 258 1.68 6.60 5.93
N HIS A 259 2.88 7.15 5.73
CA HIS A 259 4.12 6.55 6.21
C HIS A 259 4.13 6.36 7.74
N TRP A 260 3.60 7.34 8.47
CA TRP A 260 3.50 7.24 9.92
C TRP A 260 2.63 6.06 10.35
N MET A 261 1.45 5.89 9.73
CA MET A 261 0.56 4.75 10.01
C MET A 261 1.24 3.41 9.69
N ILE A 262 1.97 3.33 8.57
CA ILE A 262 2.70 2.11 8.21
C ILE A 262 3.72 1.76 9.28
N ILE A 263 4.55 2.71 9.69
CA ILE A 263 5.67 2.47 10.60
C ILE A 263 5.21 2.23 12.04
N HIS A 264 4.20 2.95 12.51
CA HIS A 264 3.83 2.98 13.92
C HIS A 264 2.58 2.16 14.26
N GLU A 265 1.78 1.79 13.28
CA GLU A 265 0.56 1.02 13.50
C GLU A 265 0.56 -0.31 12.72
N PHE A 266 0.78 -0.26 11.40
CA PHE A 266 0.67 -1.46 10.56
C PHE A 266 1.82 -2.44 10.78
N LEU A 267 3.07 -2.02 10.56
CA LEU A 267 4.23 -2.91 10.68
C LEU A 267 4.37 -3.56 12.06
N PRO A 268 4.18 -2.84 13.19
CA PRO A 268 4.26 -3.45 14.50
C PRO A 268 3.30 -4.62 14.71
N LEU A 269 2.13 -4.59 14.09
CA LEU A 269 1.15 -5.67 14.17
C LEU A 269 1.62 -6.94 13.46
N PHE A 270 2.34 -6.83 12.34
CA PHE A 270 2.75 -7.96 11.51
C PHE A 270 4.14 -8.50 11.83
N ILE A 271 5.08 -7.63 12.12
CA ILE A 271 6.50 -8.03 12.32
C ILE A 271 6.99 -7.77 13.75
N GLY A 272 6.15 -7.19 14.61
CA GLY A 272 6.48 -6.83 15.98
C GLY A 272 7.30 -5.55 16.12
N GLN A 273 7.07 -4.82 17.19
CA GLN A 273 7.71 -3.52 17.45
C GLN A 273 9.26 -3.62 17.49
N ASN A 274 9.79 -4.69 18.08
CA ASN A 274 11.24 -4.87 18.19
C ASN A 274 11.96 -4.93 16.83
N LEU A 275 11.33 -5.56 15.82
CA LEU A 275 11.91 -5.64 14.48
C LEU A 275 11.80 -4.29 13.76
N VAL A 276 10.70 -3.58 13.94
CA VAL A 276 10.52 -2.22 13.40
C VAL A 276 11.61 -1.31 13.98
N ASP A 277 11.81 -1.32 15.28
CA ASP A 277 12.82 -0.52 15.97
C ASP A 277 14.25 -0.89 15.52
N ASP A 278 14.53 -2.17 15.34
CA ASP A 278 15.84 -2.63 14.85
C ASP A 278 16.12 -2.11 13.44
N ILE A 279 15.13 -2.17 12.54
CA ILE A 279 15.26 -1.66 11.16
C ILE A 279 15.46 -0.14 11.16
N LEU A 280 14.72 0.59 11.97
CA LEU A 280 14.83 2.05 12.05
C LEU A 280 16.17 2.52 12.63
N HIS A 281 16.71 1.80 13.62
CA HIS A 281 17.97 2.18 14.28
C HIS A 281 19.21 1.64 13.56
N ARG A 282 19.15 0.44 13.00
CA ARG A 282 20.30 -0.26 12.40
C ARG A 282 20.24 -0.39 10.89
N GLY A 283 19.12 0.04 10.30
CA GLY A 283 18.88 -0.08 8.86
C GLY A 283 18.65 -1.51 8.40
N ARG A 284 18.56 -1.68 7.10
CA ARG A 284 18.32 -2.99 6.45
C ARG A 284 19.58 -3.84 6.53
N ARG A 285 19.51 -5.01 7.14
CA ARG A 285 20.66 -5.93 7.32
C ARG A 285 20.60 -7.14 6.38
N PHE A 286 19.43 -7.70 6.16
CA PHE A 286 19.26 -8.95 5.44
C PHE A 286 18.98 -8.76 3.94
N TYR A 287 18.12 -7.81 3.61
CA TYR A 287 17.75 -7.52 2.24
C TYR A 287 18.14 -6.09 1.87
N ARG A 288 19.08 -5.96 0.92
CA ARG A 288 19.65 -4.68 0.50
C ARG A 288 19.77 -4.63 -1.02
N PRO A 289 18.66 -4.55 -1.75
CA PRO A 289 18.70 -4.46 -3.19
C PRO A 289 19.42 -3.17 -3.63
N ARG A 290 20.16 -3.25 -4.73
CA ARG A 290 20.83 -2.07 -5.32
C ARG A 290 19.85 -1.17 -6.04
N VAL A 291 18.77 -1.75 -6.57
CA VAL A 291 17.67 -1.07 -7.26
C VAL A 291 16.40 -1.38 -6.52
N GLY A 292 15.52 -0.39 -6.36
CA GLY A 292 14.22 -0.58 -5.74
C GLY A 292 13.31 -1.40 -6.67
N PHE A 293 12.86 -2.55 -6.21
CA PHE A 293 11.81 -3.34 -6.85
C PHE A 293 11.07 -4.14 -5.78
N ILE A 294 9.89 -4.61 -6.10
CA ILE A 294 9.16 -5.54 -5.26
C ILE A 294 9.56 -6.96 -5.65
N PRO A 295 10.07 -7.79 -4.71
CA PRO A 295 10.35 -9.18 -4.99
C PRO A 295 9.07 -9.96 -5.29
N VAL A 296 9.11 -10.81 -6.31
CA VAL A 296 7.96 -11.66 -6.66
C VAL A 296 7.61 -12.63 -5.54
N GLU A 297 8.60 -13.08 -4.78
CA GLU A 297 8.41 -13.94 -3.60
C GLU A 297 7.62 -13.21 -2.50
N PHE A 298 7.84 -11.91 -2.35
CA PHE A 298 7.06 -11.10 -1.43
C PHE A 298 5.64 -10.90 -1.97
N GLN A 299 5.50 -10.44 -3.21
CA GLN A 299 4.23 -10.13 -3.82
C GLN A 299 3.33 -11.38 -3.97
N GLY A 300 3.89 -12.52 -4.38
CA GLY A 300 3.12 -13.72 -4.69
C GLY A 300 2.95 -14.71 -3.53
N ALA A 301 3.76 -14.62 -2.48
CA ALA A 301 3.77 -15.63 -1.41
C ALA A 301 3.75 -15.02 0.01
N ALA A 302 4.68 -14.14 0.33
CA ALA A 302 4.84 -13.68 1.71
C ALA A 302 3.77 -12.67 2.15
N TYR A 303 3.25 -11.90 1.23
CA TYR A 303 2.29 -10.84 1.51
C TYR A 303 0.83 -11.28 1.27
N ARG A 304 0.58 -12.17 0.32
CA ARG A 304 -0.76 -12.64 -0.06
C ARG A 304 -1.21 -13.89 0.66
#